data_27924a6d46833ae0d57b059118d884f4
#
_entry.id   27924a6d46833ae0d57b059118d884f4
#
_cell.length_a   1.000
_cell.length_b   1.000
_cell.length_c   1.000
_cell.angle_alpha   90.00
_cell.angle_beta   90.00
_cell.angle_gamma   90.00
#
_symmetry.space_group_name_H-M   'P 1'
#
loop_
_entity.id
_entity.type
_entity.pdbx_description
1 polymer ?
#
loop_
_entity_poly.entity_id
_entity_poly.type
_entity_poly.pdbx_seq_one_letter_code
_entity_poly.pdbx_strand_id
1 'polypeptide(L)'
;MLCTAVRVHAPEFADEAGIYKTAYLNHPCTQWARETRINYRFAVRLFKAMNDEYVWRFPRRSGGVVNTGHASMRHFDALVEAEKYIPDVSNFMTPHPQCFSGWDECKTDEEWPIVAYRAFYALDKMEFARYNKGRTMPTWMNPMPDWQERIYDEDSDS
;
A
#
# COMPACT_ATOMS: atom_id res chain seq x y z
N MET A 1 0.66 -0.39 -10.33
CA MET A 1 -0.73 -0.13 -9.93
C MET A 1 -1.21 1.26 -10.37
N LEU A 2 -0.72 2.37 -9.82
CA LEU A 2 -1.20 3.73 -10.15
C LEU A 2 -1.11 4.05 -11.66
N CYS A 3 0.03 3.82 -12.31
CA CYS A 3 0.14 4.02 -13.76
C CYS A 3 -0.87 3.17 -14.56
N THR A 4 -1.17 1.96 -14.09
CA THR A 4 -2.19 1.10 -14.72
C THR A 4 -3.59 1.66 -14.53
N ALA A 5 -3.90 2.21 -13.35
CA ALA A 5 -5.18 2.88 -13.11
C ALA A 5 -5.38 4.05 -14.08
N VAL A 6 -4.35 4.89 -14.26
CA VAL A 6 -4.40 6.00 -15.22
C VAL A 6 -4.57 5.50 -16.65
N ARG A 7 -3.82 4.47 -17.05
CA ARG A 7 -3.92 3.92 -18.42
C ARG A 7 -5.28 3.32 -18.76
N VAL A 8 -6.02 2.86 -17.76
CA VAL A 8 -7.39 2.35 -17.97
C VAL A 8 -8.36 3.49 -18.25
N HIS A 9 -8.22 4.63 -17.60
CA HIS A 9 -9.17 5.73 -17.70
C HIS A 9 -8.74 6.85 -18.64
N ALA A 10 -7.44 7.02 -18.85
CA ALA A 10 -6.87 8.08 -19.70
C ALA A 10 -5.61 7.59 -20.43
N PRO A 11 -5.75 6.66 -21.39
CA PRO A 11 -4.60 6.08 -22.09
C PRO A 11 -3.79 7.14 -22.86
N GLU A 12 -4.44 8.10 -23.51
CA GLU A 12 -3.78 9.16 -24.25
C GLU A 12 -2.93 10.05 -23.34
N PHE A 13 -3.50 10.52 -22.22
CA PHE A 13 -2.74 11.26 -21.22
C PHE A 13 -1.55 10.42 -20.69
N ALA A 14 -1.76 9.13 -20.44
CA ALA A 14 -0.72 8.25 -19.94
C ALA A 14 0.46 8.09 -20.92
N ASP A 15 0.19 8.10 -22.21
CA ASP A 15 1.19 8.04 -23.27
C ASP A 15 1.94 9.38 -23.41
N GLU A 16 1.23 10.49 -23.42
CA GLU A 16 1.82 11.84 -23.44
C GLU A 16 2.71 12.10 -22.22
N ALA A 17 2.27 11.72 -21.04
CA ALA A 17 3.02 11.85 -19.80
C ALA A 17 4.16 10.83 -19.66
N GLY A 18 4.27 9.87 -20.56
CA GLY A 18 5.32 8.85 -20.58
C GLY A 18 5.38 7.98 -19.33
N ILE A 19 4.23 7.75 -18.66
CA ILE A 19 4.18 6.91 -17.46
C ILE A 19 4.31 5.43 -17.81
N TYR A 20 4.67 4.61 -16.80
CA TYR A 20 4.89 3.18 -17.02
C TYR A 20 3.71 2.49 -17.72
N LYS A 21 4.06 1.49 -18.52
CA LYS A 21 3.07 0.63 -19.20
C LYS A 21 2.19 -0.12 -18.21
N THR A 22 1.06 -0.61 -18.70
CA THR A 22 0.12 -1.42 -17.93
C THR A 22 0.80 -2.65 -17.35
N ALA A 23 0.63 -2.85 -16.06
CA ALA A 23 1.08 -4.03 -15.32
C ALA A 23 0.07 -4.35 -14.22
N TYR A 24 -0.09 -5.64 -13.91
CA TYR A 24 -0.99 -6.11 -12.85
C TYR A 24 -2.43 -5.58 -12.98
N LEU A 25 -2.96 -5.56 -14.20
CA LEU A 25 -4.28 -5.01 -14.53
C LEU A 25 -5.40 -5.56 -13.64
N ASN A 26 -5.39 -6.86 -13.40
CA ASN A 26 -6.42 -7.58 -12.64
C ASN A 26 -6.06 -7.79 -11.16
N HIS A 27 -4.95 -7.23 -10.68
CA HIS A 27 -4.62 -7.31 -9.26
C HIS A 27 -5.65 -6.52 -8.43
N PRO A 28 -6.20 -7.09 -7.34
CA PRO A 28 -7.28 -6.44 -6.58
C PRO A 28 -6.96 -5.01 -6.14
N CYS A 29 -5.74 -4.75 -5.66
CA CYS A 29 -5.33 -3.38 -5.30
C CYS A 29 -5.26 -2.43 -6.50
N THR A 30 -4.99 -2.93 -7.72
CA THR A 30 -5.01 -2.11 -8.93
C THR A 30 -6.44 -1.78 -9.34
N GLN A 31 -7.35 -2.75 -9.21
CA GLN A 31 -8.78 -2.57 -9.44
C GLN A 31 -9.35 -1.56 -8.43
N TRP A 32 -9.09 -1.78 -7.14
CA TRP A 32 -9.51 -0.88 -6.07
C TRP A 32 -9.01 0.56 -6.28
N ALA A 33 -7.73 0.74 -6.61
CA ALA A 33 -7.15 2.07 -6.80
C ALA A 33 -7.75 2.84 -7.99
N ARG A 34 -8.30 2.15 -8.99
CA ARG A 34 -8.92 2.77 -10.18
C ARG A 34 -10.44 2.90 -10.10
N GLU A 35 -11.06 2.31 -9.08
CA GLU A 35 -12.51 2.25 -8.92
C GLU A 35 -13.11 3.63 -8.61
N THR A 36 -12.49 4.37 -7.69
CA THR A 36 -12.95 5.70 -7.30
C THR A 36 -11.79 6.71 -7.19
N ARG A 37 -12.09 7.97 -7.41
CA ARG A 37 -11.12 9.06 -7.24
C ARG A 37 -10.54 9.11 -5.83
N ILE A 38 -11.34 8.81 -4.82
CA ILE A 38 -10.90 8.81 -3.41
C ILE A 38 -9.90 7.69 -3.14
N ASN A 39 -10.15 6.47 -3.64
CA ASN A 39 -9.21 5.36 -3.53
C ASN A 39 -7.88 5.69 -4.21
N TYR A 40 -7.95 6.23 -5.43
CA TYR A 40 -6.78 6.65 -6.18
C TYR A 40 -5.96 7.70 -5.43
N ARG A 41 -6.62 8.75 -4.95
CA ARG A 41 -5.99 9.82 -4.15
C ARG A 41 -5.29 9.26 -2.92
N PHE A 42 -5.94 8.34 -2.20
CA PHE A 42 -5.31 7.66 -1.07
C PHE A 42 -4.04 6.91 -1.49
N ALA A 43 -4.11 6.13 -2.58
CA ALA A 43 -2.97 5.36 -3.08
C ALA A 43 -1.80 6.26 -3.54
N VAL A 44 -2.09 7.41 -4.15
CA VAL A 44 -1.07 8.43 -4.53
C VAL A 44 -0.41 9.02 -3.27
N ARG A 45 -1.20 9.36 -2.24
CA ARG A 45 -0.66 9.86 -0.96
C ARG A 45 0.20 8.82 -0.26
N LEU A 46 -0.25 7.57 -0.25
CA LEU A 46 0.52 6.46 0.31
C LEU A 46 1.85 6.27 -0.43
N PHE A 47 1.84 6.31 -1.76
CA PHE A 47 3.05 6.24 -2.57
C PHE A 47 4.06 7.34 -2.21
N LYS A 48 3.58 8.58 -2.04
CA LYS A 48 4.43 9.70 -1.59
C LYS A 48 5.01 9.46 -0.20
N ALA A 49 4.18 9.07 0.75
CA ALA A 49 4.60 8.81 2.13
C ALA A 49 5.65 7.68 2.22
N MET A 50 5.46 6.60 1.45
CA MET A 50 6.44 5.51 1.36
C MET A 50 7.77 5.98 0.78
N ASN A 51 7.74 6.85 -0.24
CA ASN A 51 8.95 7.42 -0.80
C ASN A 51 9.68 8.34 0.20
N ASP A 52 8.95 9.16 0.92
CA ASP A 52 9.53 10.07 1.93
C ASP A 52 10.20 9.27 3.05
N GLU A 53 9.56 8.19 3.51
CA GLU A 53 10.14 7.26 4.47
C GLU A 53 11.38 6.57 3.90
N TYR A 54 11.35 6.16 2.64
CA TYR A 54 12.51 5.57 1.97
C TYR A 54 13.70 6.53 1.92
N VAL A 55 13.49 7.79 1.53
CA VAL A 55 14.55 8.82 1.51
C VAL A 55 15.08 9.09 2.92
N TRP A 56 14.19 9.17 3.90
CA TRP A 56 14.58 9.42 5.29
C TRP A 56 15.41 8.26 5.87
N ARG A 57 15.02 7.01 5.59
CA ARG A 57 15.79 5.82 6.03
C ARG A 57 17.12 5.71 5.32
N PHE A 58 17.16 6.01 4.05
CA PHE A 58 18.32 5.85 3.18
C PHE A 58 18.69 7.18 2.51
N PRO A 59 19.18 8.17 3.27
CA PRO A 59 19.45 9.51 2.73
C PRO A 59 20.58 9.54 1.71
N ARG A 60 21.41 8.48 1.67
CA ARG A 60 22.47 8.31 0.68
C ARG A 60 22.39 6.94 0.04
N ARG A 61 22.67 6.91 -1.26
CA ARG A 61 22.84 5.70 -2.05
C ARG A 61 24.30 5.23 -2.00
N SER A 62 24.58 4.05 -2.57
CA SER A 62 25.95 3.57 -2.80
C SER A 62 26.80 4.65 -3.47
N GLY A 63 28.05 4.80 -3.03
CA GLY A 63 28.92 5.88 -3.51
C GLY A 63 28.67 7.25 -2.88
N GLY A 64 27.83 7.35 -1.84
CA GLY A 64 27.60 8.60 -1.09
C GLY A 64 26.65 9.60 -1.79
N VAL A 65 26.05 9.23 -2.90
CA VAL A 65 25.12 10.09 -3.66
C VAL A 65 23.85 10.34 -2.84
N VAL A 66 23.37 11.57 -2.79
CA VAL A 66 22.12 11.93 -2.11
C VAL A 66 20.96 11.17 -2.73
N ASN A 67 20.14 10.53 -1.89
CA ASN A 67 18.95 9.82 -2.34
C ASN A 67 17.78 10.80 -2.51
N THR A 68 17.36 11.02 -3.72
CA THR A 68 16.24 11.91 -4.07
C THR A 68 14.90 11.17 -4.20
N GLY A 69 14.86 9.86 -3.92
CA GLY A 69 13.67 9.05 -3.98
C GLY A 69 13.78 7.83 -4.91
N HIS A 70 12.76 7.00 -4.88
CA HIS A 70 12.66 5.86 -5.77
C HIS A 70 12.46 6.30 -7.24
N ALA A 71 12.98 5.54 -8.19
CA ALA A 71 12.92 5.89 -9.62
C ALA A 71 11.48 6.15 -10.15
N SER A 72 10.48 5.51 -9.57
CA SER A 72 9.07 5.74 -9.94
C SER A 72 8.52 7.11 -9.54
N MET A 73 9.22 7.86 -8.66
CA MET A 73 8.82 9.23 -8.29
C MET A 73 8.86 10.20 -9.47
N ARG A 74 9.60 9.89 -10.54
CA ARG A 74 9.58 10.69 -11.77
C ARG A 74 8.18 10.84 -12.39
N HIS A 75 7.24 9.96 -12.03
CA HIS A 75 5.86 9.99 -12.51
C HIS A 75 4.89 10.65 -11.53
N PHE A 76 5.38 11.12 -10.36
CA PHE A 76 4.50 11.57 -9.28
C PHE A 76 3.57 12.70 -9.70
N ASP A 77 4.11 13.74 -10.36
CA ASP A 77 3.30 14.91 -10.78
C ASP A 77 2.22 14.50 -11.80
N ALA A 78 2.58 13.64 -12.76
CA ALA A 78 1.63 13.10 -13.72
C ALA A 78 0.54 12.23 -13.02
N LEU A 79 0.91 11.48 -11.99
CA LEU A 79 -0.06 10.70 -11.21
C LEU A 79 -1.00 11.60 -10.39
N VAL A 80 -0.51 12.70 -9.85
CA VAL A 80 -1.35 13.70 -9.17
C VAL A 80 -2.31 14.35 -10.16
N GLU A 81 -1.82 14.78 -11.32
CA GLU A 81 -2.66 15.39 -12.36
C GLU A 81 -3.73 14.43 -12.89
N ALA A 82 -3.37 13.14 -13.01
CA ALA A 82 -4.28 12.11 -13.53
C ALA A 82 -5.50 11.83 -12.64
N GLU A 83 -5.52 12.31 -11.40
CA GLU A 83 -6.66 12.13 -10.50
C GLU A 83 -7.98 12.59 -11.14
N LYS A 84 -7.96 13.65 -11.95
CA LYS A 84 -9.15 14.21 -12.63
C LYS A 84 -9.82 13.23 -13.61
N TYR A 85 -9.07 12.22 -14.09
CA TYR A 85 -9.58 11.21 -15.03
C TYR A 85 -10.14 9.97 -14.35
N ILE A 86 -9.91 9.81 -13.05
CA ILE A 86 -10.44 8.68 -12.29
C ILE A 86 -11.91 8.94 -11.92
N PRO A 87 -12.80 7.94 -12.00
CA PRO A 87 -14.22 8.11 -11.73
C PRO A 87 -14.51 8.76 -10.38
N ASP A 88 -15.34 9.81 -10.38
CA ASP A 88 -15.81 10.53 -9.19
C ASP A 88 -17.20 10.01 -8.81
N VAL A 89 -17.26 8.75 -8.41
CA VAL A 89 -18.50 8.02 -8.15
C VAL A 89 -18.82 7.83 -6.67
N SER A 90 -17.91 8.26 -5.79
CA SER A 90 -18.08 8.13 -4.35
C SER A 90 -17.35 9.26 -3.61
N ASN A 91 -17.99 9.76 -2.55
CA ASN A 91 -17.37 10.70 -1.61
C ASN A 91 -16.59 10.01 -0.50
N PHE A 92 -16.56 8.68 -0.48
CA PHE A 92 -15.92 7.87 0.54
C PHE A 92 -14.96 6.88 -0.10
N MET A 93 -13.89 6.58 0.62
CA MET A 93 -12.99 5.51 0.27
C MET A 93 -13.69 4.16 0.49
N THR A 94 -13.59 3.26 -0.48
CA THR A 94 -14.06 1.88 -0.30
C THR A 94 -13.02 1.06 0.48
N PRO A 95 -13.44 -0.03 1.16
CA PRO A 95 -12.50 -0.92 1.83
C PRO A 95 -11.44 -1.46 0.88
N HIS A 96 -10.20 -1.44 1.29
CA HIS A 96 -9.11 -1.99 0.47
C HIS A 96 -9.11 -3.53 0.51
N PRO A 97 -8.73 -4.20 -0.58
CA PRO A 97 -8.74 -5.66 -0.63
C PRO A 97 -7.66 -6.28 0.25
N GLN A 98 -7.93 -7.45 0.81
CA GLN A 98 -6.98 -8.23 1.60
C GLN A 98 -6.06 -9.02 0.66
N CYS A 99 -4.96 -8.41 0.21
CA CYS A 99 -4.04 -8.94 -0.80
C CYS A 99 -2.79 -9.57 -0.19
N PHE A 100 -2.99 -10.55 0.67
CA PHE A 100 -1.92 -11.41 1.19
C PHE A 100 -2.35 -12.88 1.08
N SER A 101 -1.49 -13.70 0.48
CA SER A 101 -1.71 -15.13 0.30
C SER A 101 -0.88 -15.92 1.32
N GLY A 102 -1.33 -17.11 1.68
CA GLY A 102 -0.65 -17.99 2.63
C GLY A 102 -0.81 -17.58 4.10
N TRP A 103 -1.76 -16.66 4.38
CA TRP A 103 -2.08 -16.17 5.72
C TRP A 103 -3.60 -15.96 5.82
N ASP A 104 -4.35 -17.02 5.46
CA ASP A 104 -5.81 -16.95 5.42
C ASP A 104 -6.42 -16.73 6.80
N GLU A 105 -5.75 -17.20 7.85
CA GLU A 105 -6.08 -16.97 9.26
C GLU A 105 -6.04 -15.48 9.68
N CYS A 106 -5.31 -14.65 8.96
CA CYS A 106 -5.30 -13.21 9.19
C CYS A 106 -6.48 -12.48 8.58
N LYS A 107 -7.21 -13.13 7.65
CA LYS A 107 -8.31 -12.49 6.95
C LYS A 107 -9.50 -12.26 7.86
N THR A 108 -10.28 -11.25 7.56
CA THR A 108 -11.48 -10.88 8.31
C THR A 108 -12.64 -10.61 7.35
N ASP A 109 -13.86 -10.86 7.84
CA ASP A 109 -15.11 -10.47 7.17
C ASP A 109 -15.54 -9.04 7.54
N GLU A 110 -14.77 -8.35 8.39
CA GLU A 110 -15.04 -6.94 8.69
C GLU A 110 -14.92 -6.09 7.42
N GLU A 111 -15.80 -5.10 7.32
CA GLU A 111 -15.82 -4.16 6.18
C GLU A 111 -14.46 -3.50 5.97
N TRP A 112 -13.79 -3.10 7.06
CA TRP A 112 -12.46 -2.47 7.02
C TRP A 112 -11.37 -3.43 7.47
N PRO A 113 -10.54 -3.97 6.57
CA PRO A 113 -9.58 -5.03 6.87
C PRO A 113 -8.31 -4.53 7.58
N ILE A 114 -8.43 -3.54 8.46
CA ILE A 114 -7.29 -2.99 9.20
C ILE A 114 -6.73 -4.03 10.16
N VAL A 115 -7.61 -4.77 10.83
CA VAL A 115 -7.23 -5.85 11.77
C VAL A 115 -6.47 -6.93 11.02
N ALA A 116 -6.99 -7.38 9.87
CA ALA A 116 -6.35 -8.37 9.02
C ALA A 116 -4.93 -7.98 8.60
N TYR A 117 -4.73 -6.75 8.16
CA TYR A 117 -3.40 -6.26 7.81
C TYR A 117 -2.47 -6.15 9.01
N ARG A 118 -2.96 -5.73 10.18
CA ARG A 118 -2.16 -5.68 11.41
C ARG A 118 -1.73 -7.07 11.83
N ALA A 119 -2.64 -8.05 11.79
CA ALA A 119 -2.35 -9.45 12.04
C ALA A 119 -1.27 -9.99 11.10
N PHE A 120 -1.47 -9.83 9.79
CA PHE A 120 -0.51 -10.23 8.78
C PHE A 120 0.87 -9.58 8.99
N TYR A 121 0.93 -8.29 9.28
CA TYR A 121 2.21 -7.61 9.53
C TYR A 121 2.89 -8.10 10.80
N ALA A 122 2.15 -8.37 11.86
CA ALA A 122 2.70 -8.89 13.11
C ALA A 122 3.25 -10.31 12.94
N LEU A 123 2.59 -11.17 12.16
CA LEU A 123 3.03 -12.55 11.92
C LEU A 123 4.16 -12.64 10.88
N ASP A 124 4.00 -12.03 9.72
CA ASP A 124 4.89 -12.23 8.58
C ASP A 124 6.02 -11.17 8.49
N LYS A 125 5.76 -9.93 8.92
CA LYS A 125 6.68 -8.82 8.70
C LYS A 125 7.51 -8.41 9.92
N MET A 126 7.12 -8.84 11.13
CA MET A 126 7.80 -8.43 12.35
C MET A 126 9.26 -8.89 12.40
N GLU A 127 9.57 -10.06 11.86
CA GLU A 127 10.90 -10.65 11.86
C GLU A 127 11.95 -9.73 11.19
N PHE A 128 11.60 -9.06 10.12
CA PHE A 128 12.49 -8.14 9.40
C PHE A 128 12.13 -6.67 9.50
N ALA A 129 11.07 -6.32 10.23
CA ALA A 129 10.75 -4.93 10.53
C ALA A 129 11.86 -4.25 11.34
N ARG A 130 12.24 -3.05 10.96
CA ARG A 130 13.30 -2.28 11.62
C ARG A 130 12.77 -0.90 12.01
N TYR A 131 12.79 -0.61 13.29
CA TYR A 131 12.36 0.66 13.90
C TYR A 131 13.57 1.44 14.42
N ASN A 132 14.48 1.79 13.50
CA ASN A 132 15.68 2.57 13.80
C ASN A 132 15.50 4.06 13.45
N LYS A 133 16.53 4.86 13.68
CA LYS A 133 16.58 6.30 13.37
C LYS A 133 15.41 7.09 14.00
N GLY A 134 15.03 6.77 15.24
CA GLY A 134 13.98 7.47 15.95
C GLY A 134 12.55 7.08 15.56
N ARG A 135 12.37 6.07 14.72
CA ARG A 135 11.04 5.47 14.50
C ARG A 135 10.68 4.55 15.66
N THR A 136 9.46 4.67 16.15
CA THR A 136 8.91 3.79 17.17
C THR A 136 8.09 2.68 16.53
N MET A 137 8.15 1.49 17.13
CA MET A 137 7.25 0.40 16.73
C MET A 137 5.80 0.80 17.03
N PRO A 138 4.87 0.54 16.10
CA PRO A 138 3.45 0.77 16.37
C PRO A 138 2.98 -0.02 17.60
N THR A 139 2.13 0.58 18.42
CA THR A 139 1.63 -0.03 19.66
C THR A 139 0.87 -1.34 19.42
N TRP A 140 0.23 -1.48 18.26
CA TRP A 140 -0.47 -2.70 17.87
C TRP A 140 0.46 -3.86 17.48
N MET A 141 1.77 -3.66 17.40
CA MET A 141 2.78 -4.72 17.15
C MET A 141 3.44 -5.22 18.44
N ASN A 142 3.16 -4.59 19.60
CA ASN A 142 3.79 -4.98 20.87
C ASN A 142 2.89 -4.62 22.07
N PRO A 143 2.59 -5.53 22.98
CA PRO A 143 2.84 -6.98 22.94
C PRO A 143 1.99 -7.69 21.90
N MET A 144 2.22 -9.01 21.71
CA MET A 144 1.37 -9.83 20.83
C MET A 144 -0.10 -9.49 21.06
N PRO A 145 -0.84 -9.11 20.03
CA PRO A 145 -2.26 -8.76 20.20
C PRO A 145 -3.06 -9.97 20.68
N ASP A 146 -4.06 -9.76 21.52
CA ASP A 146 -4.96 -10.80 22.09
C ASP A 146 -5.58 -11.76 21.05
N TRP A 147 -5.56 -11.36 19.76
CA TRP A 147 -6.03 -12.24 18.69
C TRP A 147 -5.05 -13.39 18.38
N GLN A 148 -3.76 -13.29 18.71
CA GLN A 148 -2.84 -14.43 18.61
C GLN A 148 -3.08 -15.49 19.67
N GLU A 149 -3.49 -15.08 20.87
CA GLU A 149 -3.90 -16.02 21.91
C GLU A 149 -5.13 -16.82 21.47
N ARG A 150 -6.06 -16.19 20.75
CA ARG A 150 -7.28 -16.86 20.24
C ARG A 150 -7.01 -17.90 19.15
N ILE A 151 -6.00 -17.70 18.29
CA ILE A 151 -5.65 -18.68 17.23
C ILE A 151 -5.03 -19.95 17.84
N TYR A 152 -4.28 -19.83 18.94
CA TYR A 152 -3.63 -20.98 19.56
C TYR A 152 -4.54 -21.72 20.55
N ASP A 153 -5.57 -21.09 21.08
CA ASP A 153 -6.54 -21.73 22.00
C ASP A 153 -7.57 -22.61 21.25
N GLU A 154 -7.88 -22.33 19.99
CA GLU A 154 -8.80 -23.15 19.20
C GLU A 154 -8.19 -24.48 18.71
N ASP A 155 -6.86 -24.56 18.58
CA ASP A 155 -6.15 -25.79 18.17
C ASP A 155 -5.83 -26.72 19.35
N SER A 156 -6.08 -26.35 20.60
CA SER A 156 -5.77 -27.15 21.79
C SER A 156 -6.92 -28.03 22.27
N ASP A 157 -8.10 -27.97 21.65
CA ASP A 157 -9.30 -28.73 22.00
C ASP A 157 -9.70 -29.81 20.95
N SER A 158 -8.69 -30.35 20.20
CA SER A 158 -8.94 -31.43 19.21
C SER A 158 -8.21 -32.71 19.57
#